data_af00b8c405b5ed39852c34577555a82c
#
_entry.id   af00b8c405b5ed39852c34577555a82c
#
_cell.length_a   1.000
_cell.length_b   1.000
_cell.length_c   1.000
_cell.angle_alpha   90.00
_cell.angle_beta   90.00
_cell.angle_gamma   90.00
#
_symmetry.space_group_name_H-M   'P 1'
#
loop_
_entity.id
_entity.type
_entity.pdbx_description
1 polymer ?
#
loop_
_entity_poly.entity_id
_entity_poly.type
_entity_poly.pdbx_seq_one_letter_code
_entity_poly.pdbx_strand_id
1 'polypeptide(L)'
;EPQKDWAPLVRKAVDHAGFLPLSLQTGLSFEVLFGFSPREVQQAFIDQVSGPGVYILEAPMGMGKTEAALYAAYRMLEQGKAGGIYFALPTQLTSNKIHDRVNAFLSRILLQDSPQAPLLLHGKAWLKTFSEQEMGEDAAPGKPWFQSGKRGLLAPFAVGTIDQALMAVIRVRHSAVRAFGLAGKVVIIDEIHSYDTYTGTIVDKLVTLLRDLYCTVIILSATLTQSRRAAFLGAHQPVRTDYPLITAVDSQSDRPGPRRKRKSRKWVLSSTE
;
A
#
# COMPACT_ATOMS: atom_id res chain seq x y z
N GLU A 1 -5.31 9.03 -46.70
CA GLU A 1 -4.20 9.43 -45.82
C GLU A 1 -3.76 8.19 -45.04
N PRO A 2 -2.45 7.88 -45.01
CA PRO A 2 -1.97 6.74 -44.21
C PRO A 2 -2.28 6.99 -42.74
N GLN A 3 -2.98 6.05 -42.11
CA GLN A 3 -3.33 6.10 -40.71
C GLN A 3 -2.02 6.14 -39.89
N LYS A 4 -1.75 7.29 -39.27
CA LYS A 4 -0.51 7.51 -38.49
C LYS A 4 -0.50 6.54 -37.32
N ASP A 5 0.50 5.66 -37.24
CA ASP A 5 0.68 4.76 -36.09
C ASP A 5 1.11 5.60 -34.87
N TRP A 6 0.21 5.79 -33.93
CA TRP A 6 0.44 6.54 -32.70
C TRP A 6 1.09 5.70 -31.60
N ALA A 7 1.14 4.38 -31.76
CA ALA A 7 1.62 3.48 -30.70
C ALA A 7 3.05 3.77 -30.24
N PRO A 8 4.04 4.05 -31.12
CA PRO A 8 5.40 4.39 -30.69
C PRO A 8 5.47 5.72 -29.94
N LEU A 9 4.69 6.72 -30.35
CA LEU A 9 4.64 8.03 -29.68
C LEU A 9 4.00 7.93 -28.30
N VAL A 10 2.90 7.17 -28.18
CA VAL A 10 2.24 6.91 -26.90
C VAL A 10 3.18 6.15 -25.95
N ARG A 11 3.86 5.11 -26.44
CA ARG A 11 4.83 4.36 -25.63
C ARG A 11 5.94 5.27 -25.13
N LYS A 12 6.55 6.07 -26.00
CA LYS A 12 7.59 7.04 -25.64
C LYS A 12 7.09 8.07 -24.61
N ALA A 13 5.85 8.54 -24.74
CA ALA A 13 5.26 9.48 -23.78
C ALA A 13 5.03 8.82 -22.40
N VAL A 14 4.57 7.56 -22.37
CA VAL A 14 4.38 6.78 -21.14
C VAL A 14 5.71 6.52 -20.46
N ASP A 15 6.74 6.15 -21.22
CA ASP A 15 8.11 5.93 -20.70
C ASP A 15 8.70 7.23 -20.13
N HIS A 16 8.56 8.36 -20.86
CA HIS A 16 8.99 9.68 -20.38
C HIS A 16 8.24 10.14 -19.13
N ALA A 17 6.98 9.76 -18.98
CA ALA A 17 6.20 10.02 -17.76
C ALA A 17 6.62 9.13 -16.58
N GLY A 18 7.48 8.13 -16.78
CA GLY A 18 8.00 7.26 -15.74
C GLY A 18 7.09 6.06 -15.39
N PHE A 19 6.11 5.71 -16.26
CA PHE A 19 5.32 4.49 -16.15
C PHE A 19 6.08 3.29 -16.73
N LEU A 20 7.25 3.02 -16.17
CA LEU A 20 8.09 1.90 -16.60
C LEU A 20 7.79 0.66 -15.76
N PRO A 21 7.96 -0.56 -16.33
CA PRO A 21 7.89 -1.78 -15.54
C PRO A 21 8.87 -1.74 -14.37
N LEU A 22 8.45 -2.26 -13.22
CA LEU A 22 9.30 -2.34 -12.05
C LEU A 22 10.45 -3.33 -12.30
N SER A 23 11.68 -2.88 -12.13
CA SER A 23 12.87 -3.72 -12.18
C SER A 23 13.31 -4.05 -10.74
N LEU A 24 12.96 -5.27 -10.28
CA LEU A 24 13.15 -5.70 -8.91
C LEU A 24 14.24 -6.77 -8.81
N GLN A 25 14.98 -6.76 -7.71
CA GLN A 25 15.74 -7.90 -7.26
C GLN A 25 14.76 -8.97 -6.75
N THR A 26 14.86 -10.17 -7.25
CA THR A 26 13.99 -11.30 -6.91
C THR A 26 14.66 -12.26 -5.94
N GLY A 27 13.89 -13.07 -5.19
CA GLY A 27 14.42 -14.09 -4.29
C GLY A 27 15.04 -13.57 -2.99
N LEU A 28 14.79 -12.30 -2.63
CA LEU A 28 15.33 -11.75 -1.38
C LEU A 28 14.56 -12.30 -0.18
N SER A 29 15.29 -12.86 0.80
CA SER A 29 14.69 -13.30 2.06
C SER A 29 14.40 -12.14 3.00
N PHE A 30 13.58 -12.37 4.01
CA PHE A 30 13.29 -11.38 5.05
C PHE A 30 14.56 -10.91 5.75
N GLU A 31 15.47 -11.87 6.06
CA GLU A 31 16.76 -11.61 6.72
C GLU A 31 17.66 -10.70 5.87
N VAL A 32 17.70 -10.91 4.57
CA VAL A 32 18.49 -10.08 3.64
C VAL A 32 17.95 -8.64 3.65
N LEU A 33 16.63 -8.48 3.70
CA LEU A 33 16.03 -7.15 3.66
C LEU A 33 16.10 -6.40 4.98
N PHE A 34 16.03 -7.09 6.12
CA PHE A 34 15.91 -6.42 7.42
C PHE A 34 17.04 -6.71 8.40
N GLY A 35 17.90 -7.71 8.13
CA GLY A 35 19.05 -8.06 8.96
C GLY A 35 18.73 -8.94 10.18
N PHE A 36 17.53 -9.49 10.27
CA PHE A 36 17.09 -10.40 11.34
C PHE A 36 16.02 -11.36 10.83
N SER A 37 15.85 -12.51 11.47
CA SER A 37 14.83 -13.49 11.11
C SER A 37 13.43 -13.02 11.52
N PRO A 38 12.37 -13.32 10.74
CA PRO A 38 11.03 -12.93 11.07
C PRO A 38 10.56 -13.63 12.36
N ARG A 39 9.86 -12.90 13.21
CA ARG A 39 9.16 -13.48 14.35
C ARG A 39 7.97 -14.31 13.84
N GLU A 40 7.50 -15.23 14.64
CA GLU A 40 6.38 -16.13 14.30
C GLU A 40 5.15 -15.37 13.77
N VAL A 41 4.74 -14.30 14.46
CA VAL A 41 3.60 -13.45 14.02
C VAL A 41 3.87 -12.74 12.70
N GLN A 42 5.11 -12.32 12.45
CA GLN A 42 5.49 -11.70 11.18
C GLN A 42 5.42 -12.74 10.04
N GLN A 43 5.97 -13.93 10.27
CA GLN A 43 5.93 -15.01 9.30
C GLN A 43 4.50 -15.43 8.98
N ALA A 44 3.68 -15.64 10.00
CA ALA A 44 2.27 -16.00 9.85
C ALA A 44 1.49 -14.94 9.06
N PHE A 45 1.76 -13.65 9.30
CA PHE A 45 1.17 -12.56 8.54
C PHE A 45 1.62 -12.56 7.06
N ILE A 46 2.92 -12.71 6.82
CA ILE A 46 3.50 -12.75 5.47
C ILE A 46 2.88 -13.89 4.66
N ASP A 47 2.70 -15.06 5.27
CA ASP A 47 2.14 -16.24 4.60
C ASP A 47 0.64 -16.08 4.31
N GLN A 48 -0.06 -15.26 5.09
CA GLN A 48 -1.47 -14.97 4.88
C GLN A 48 -1.70 -14.04 3.68
N VAL A 49 -0.78 -13.09 3.41
CA VAL A 49 -0.91 -12.14 2.31
C VAL A 49 -0.61 -12.84 0.98
N SER A 50 -1.64 -13.12 0.20
CA SER A 50 -1.53 -13.95 -1.01
C SER A 50 -1.95 -13.27 -2.31
N GLY A 51 -2.61 -12.11 -2.23
CA GLY A 51 -3.13 -11.37 -3.38
C GLY A 51 -3.96 -10.16 -2.99
N PRO A 52 -4.72 -9.58 -3.94
CA PRO A 52 -5.66 -8.51 -3.63
C PRO A 52 -6.66 -8.91 -2.55
N GLY A 53 -6.88 -8.01 -1.58
CA GLY A 53 -7.74 -8.28 -0.43
C GLY A 53 -7.44 -7.33 0.72
N VAL A 54 -8.02 -7.58 1.89
CA VAL A 54 -7.79 -6.81 3.12
C VAL A 54 -7.15 -7.72 4.17
N TYR A 55 -6.03 -7.30 4.70
CA TYR A 55 -5.21 -8.02 5.67
C TYR A 55 -4.94 -7.10 6.87
N ILE A 56 -5.31 -7.53 8.05
CA ILE A 56 -5.18 -6.75 9.28
C ILE A 56 -4.19 -7.47 10.20
N LEU A 57 -3.18 -6.74 10.65
CA LEU A 57 -2.22 -7.19 11.66
C LEU A 57 -2.37 -6.34 12.93
N GLU A 58 -2.91 -6.96 13.97
CA GLU A 58 -3.02 -6.38 15.31
C GLU A 58 -1.93 -6.97 16.19
N ALA A 59 -0.98 -6.16 16.61
CA ALA A 59 0.13 -6.60 17.45
C ALA A 59 0.70 -5.41 18.26
N PRO A 60 1.37 -5.67 19.41
CA PRO A 60 2.00 -4.61 20.21
C PRO A 60 2.96 -3.75 19.39
N MET A 61 3.24 -2.54 19.89
CA MET A 61 4.33 -1.72 19.37
C MET A 61 5.66 -2.48 19.47
N GLY A 62 6.57 -2.25 18.52
CA GLY A 62 7.88 -2.90 18.52
C GLY A 62 7.89 -4.36 18.03
N MET A 63 6.75 -4.93 17.65
CA MET A 63 6.66 -6.30 17.11
C MET A 63 7.06 -6.41 15.63
N GLY A 64 7.49 -5.30 15.00
CA GLY A 64 7.95 -5.31 13.60
C GLY A 64 6.82 -5.42 12.58
N LYS A 65 5.64 -4.84 12.88
CA LYS A 65 4.49 -4.81 11.95
C LYS A 65 4.86 -4.20 10.60
N THR A 66 5.64 -3.13 10.62
CA THR A 66 6.07 -2.41 9.41
C THR A 66 6.93 -3.30 8.51
N GLU A 67 7.90 -4.02 9.08
CA GLU A 67 8.76 -4.95 8.34
C GLU A 67 7.94 -6.09 7.72
N ALA A 68 7.00 -6.66 8.47
CA ALA A 68 6.11 -7.70 7.95
C ALA A 68 5.27 -7.20 6.78
N ALA A 69 4.72 -5.97 6.88
CA ALA A 69 3.94 -5.36 5.81
C ALA A 69 4.78 -5.06 4.57
N LEU A 70 6.00 -4.51 4.74
CA LEU A 70 6.90 -4.22 3.64
C LEU A 70 7.37 -5.50 2.94
N TYR A 71 7.68 -6.57 3.70
CA TYR A 71 8.05 -7.84 3.08
C TYR A 71 6.88 -8.49 2.34
N ALA A 72 5.69 -8.47 2.91
CA ALA A 72 4.49 -8.93 2.22
C ALA A 72 4.26 -8.13 0.92
N ALA A 73 4.47 -6.80 0.96
CA ALA A 73 4.39 -5.96 -0.23
C ALA A 73 5.45 -6.34 -1.29
N TYR A 74 6.70 -6.60 -0.87
CA TYR A 74 7.75 -7.09 -1.76
C TYR A 74 7.31 -8.38 -2.47
N ARG A 75 6.79 -9.37 -1.74
CA ARG A 75 6.29 -10.61 -2.34
C ARG A 75 5.17 -10.38 -3.36
N MET A 76 4.28 -9.40 -3.12
CA MET A 76 3.23 -9.04 -4.08
C MET A 76 3.80 -8.42 -5.35
N LEU A 77 4.82 -7.54 -5.22
CA LEU A 77 5.53 -6.95 -6.36
C LEU A 77 6.29 -8.02 -7.14
N GLU A 78 7.07 -8.86 -6.47
CA GLU A 78 7.86 -9.94 -7.07
C GLU A 78 7.00 -10.93 -7.87
N GLN A 79 5.81 -11.25 -7.37
CA GLN A 79 4.83 -12.12 -8.02
C GLN A 79 4.02 -11.43 -9.13
N GLY A 80 4.28 -10.15 -9.41
CA GLY A 80 3.51 -9.36 -10.37
C GLY A 80 2.04 -9.14 -9.97
N LYS A 81 1.70 -9.32 -8.69
CA LYS A 81 0.34 -9.14 -8.15
C LYS A 81 0.05 -7.71 -7.73
N ALA A 82 1.07 -6.85 -7.70
CA ALA A 82 0.93 -5.43 -7.41
C ALA A 82 1.86 -4.60 -8.29
N GLY A 83 1.42 -3.41 -8.68
CA GLY A 83 2.17 -2.46 -9.51
C GLY A 83 2.91 -1.39 -8.72
N GLY A 84 2.92 -1.46 -7.39
CA GLY A 84 3.57 -0.47 -6.53
C GLY A 84 3.14 -0.55 -5.08
N ILE A 85 3.63 0.40 -4.27
CA ILE A 85 3.31 0.51 -2.84
C ILE A 85 2.89 1.95 -2.52
N TYR A 86 1.81 2.10 -1.76
CA TYR A 86 1.46 3.33 -1.07
C TYR A 86 1.47 3.08 0.44
N PHE A 87 2.34 3.80 1.16
CA PHE A 87 2.40 3.74 2.62
C PHE A 87 1.70 4.96 3.21
N ALA A 88 0.54 4.74 3.82
CA ALA A 88 -0.31 5.77 4.40
C ALA A 88 -0.08 5.91 5.91
N LEU A 89 0.28 7.10 6.35
CA LEU A 89 0.56 7.46 7.74
C LEU A 89 -0.54 8.33 8.32
N PRO A 90 -0.81 8.30 9.64
CA PRO A 90 -1.80 9.16 10.25
C PRO A 90 -1.45 10.64 10.20
N THR A 91 -0.17 11.00 10.36
CA THR A 91 0.27 12.40 10.39
C THR A 91 1.60 12.60 9.69
N GLN A 92 1.89 13.85 9.32
CA GLN A 92 3.17 14.22 8.70
C GLN A 92 4.36 14.08 9.66
N LEU A 93 4.14 14.20 10.98
CA LEU A 93 5.22 14.16 11.99
C LEU A 93 5.88 12.78 12.10
N THR A 94 5.13 11.70 11.88
CA THR A 94 5.67 10.34 11.87
C THR A 94 6.33 9.97 10.54
N SER A 95 6.17 10.81 9.51
CA SER A 95 6.57 10.48 8.14
C SER A 95 8.07 10.36 7.92
N ASN A 96 8.91 11.17 8.59
CA ASN A 96 10.35 11.18 8.31
C ASN A 96 11.03 9.84 8.61
N LYS A 97 10.78 9.25 9.79
CA LYS A 97 11.39 7.95 10.17
C LYS A 97 10.88 6.80 9.29
N ILE A 98 9.58 6.77 9.02
CA ILE A 98 8.99 5.75 8.14
C ILE A 98 9.47 5.93 6.71
N HIS A 99 9.57 7.18 6.25
CA HIS A 99 10.11 7.49 4.94
C HIS A 99 11.54 6.96 4.77
N ASP A 100 12.43 7.20 5.73
CA ASP A 100 13.81 6.70 5.68
C ASP A 100 13.84 5.16 5.67
N ARG A 101 12.95 4.50 6.42
CA ARG A 101 12.81 3.03 6.43
C ARG A 101 12.30 2.48 5.10
N VAL A 102 11.28 3.11 4.54
CA VAL A 102 10.74 2.72 3.22
C VAL A 102 11.77 2.95 2.13
N ASN A 103 12.49 4.07 2.14
CA ASN A 103 13.56 4.32 1.19
C ASN A 103 14.70 3.30 1.29
N ALA A 104 15.15 2.98 2.51
CA ALA A 104 16.16 1.94 2.72
C ALA A 104 15.70 0.56 2.25
N PHE A 105 14.42 0.24 2.42
CA PHE A 105 13.81 -0.96 1.90
C PHE A 105 13.78 -0.95 0.37
N LEU A 106 13.28 0.13 -0.25
CA LEU A 106 13.17 0.25 -1.69
C LEU A 106 14.53 0.22 -2.39
N SER A 107 15.57 0.83 -1.79
CA SER A 107 16.93 0.78 -2.33
C SER A 107 17.53 -0.65 -2.35
N ARG A 108 17.01 -1.57 -1.52
CA ARG A 108 17.43 -2.97 -1.50
C ARG A 108 16.68 -3.83 -2.49
N ILE A 109 15.42 -3.51 -2.79
CA ILE A 109 14.59 -4.32 -3.69
C ILE A 109 14.63 -3.87 -5.14
N LEU A 110 15.03 -2.62 -5.43
CA LEU A 110 15.13 -2.11 -6.79
C LEU A 110 16.53 -2.36 -7.36
N LEU A 111 16.60 -2.72 -8.63
CA LEU A 111 17.86 -2.78 -9.36
C LEU A 111 18.44 -1.37 -9.47
N GLN A 112 19.78 -1.23 -9.31
CA GLN A 112 20.47 0.07 -9.31
C GLN A 112 20.29 0.85 -10.61
N ASP A 113 20.19 0.14 -11.73
CA ASP A 113 19.96 0.72 -13.06
C ASP A 113 18.48 0.95 -13.37
N SER A 114 17.60 0.77 -12.37
CA SER A 114 16.17 1.02 -12.55
C SER A 114 15.92 2.50 -12.77
N PRO A 115 15.16 2.89 -13.80
CA PRO A 115 14.76 4.29 -14.03
C PRO A 115 13.95 4.90 -12.85
N GLN A 116 13.44 4.06 -11.94
CA GLN A 116 12.73 4.48 -10.73
C GLN A 116 13.66 4.78 -9.54
N ALA A 117 14.91 4.33 -9.55
CA ALA A 117 15.87 4.57 -8.49
C ALA A 117 16.10 6.09 -8.21
N PRO A 118 16.21 6.97 -9.21
CA PRO A 118 16.29 8.41 -9.00
C PRO A 118 15.04 9.03 -8.36
N LEU A 119 13.85 8.50 -8.63
CA LEU A 119 12.58 8.98 -8.06
C LEU A 119 12.53 8.78 -6.53
N LEU A 120 13.19 7.75 -6.02
CA LEU A 120 13.28 7.43 -4.59
C LEU A 120 14.36 8.21 -3.87
N LEU A 121 15.53 8.38 -4.49
CA LEU A 121 16.67 9.11 -3.91
C LEU A 121 16.36 10.61 -3.67
N HIS A 122 15.48 11.18 -4.47
CA HIS A 122 14.99 12.56 -4.33
C HIS A 122 13.71 12.69 -3.49
N GLY A 123 13.24 11.61 -2.88
CA GLY A 123 11.97 11.51 -2.17
C GLY A 123 11.76 12.50 -1.02
N LYS A 124 12.81 13.00 -0.37
CA LYS A 124 12.69 14.06 0.64
C LYS A 124 12.13 15.37 0.07
N ALA A 125 12.49 15.72 -1.16
CA ALA A 125 11.96 16.89 -1.85
C ALA A 125 10.51 16.67 -2.30
N TRP A 126 10.16 15.43 -2.64
CA TRP A 126 8.86 15.04 -3.13
C TRP A 126 7.76 15.06 -2.04
N LEU A 127 8.06 14.61 -0.82
CA LEU A 127 7.12 14.69 0.32
C LEU A 127 6.88 16.12 0.79
N LYS A 128 7.91 16.99 0.79
CA LYS A 128 7.74 18.41 1.10
C LYS A 128 6.84 19.10 0.07
N THR A 129 6.94 18.71 -1.19
CA THR A 129 6.13 19.27 -2.28
C THR A 129 4.65 18.87 -2.15
N PHE A 130 4.31 17.72 -1.54
CA PHE A 130 2.94 17.31 -1.27
C PHE A 130 2.23 18.18 -0.21
N SER A 131 2.99 18.72 0.75
CA SER A 131 2.43 19.52 1.84
C SER A 131 2.32 21.03 1.53
N GLU A 132 3.13 21.54 0.61
CA GLU A 132 3.25 22.98 0.39
C GLU A 132 2.60 23.50 -0.92
N GLN A 133 2.17 22.62 -1.84
CA GLN A 133 1.65 23.02 -3.15
C GLN A 133 0.22 22.54 -3.42
N GLU A 134 -0.72 22.82 -2.54
CA GLU A 134 -2.13 22.86 -2.95
C GLU A 134 -2.49 24.13 -3.74
N MET A 135 -1.60 25.09 -3.85
CA MET A 135 -1.82 26.36 -4.56
C MET A 135 -0.85 26.53 -5.74
N GLY A 136 -1.36 26.22 -6.92
CA GLY A 136 -0.91 26.80 -8.20
C GLY A 136 0.44 26.35 -8.71
N GLU A 137 0.39 25.78 -9.83
CA GLU A 137 1.23 25.94 -11.03
C GLU A 137 1.49 24.63 -11.76
N ASP A 138 1.17 24.66 -13.02
CA ASP A 138 1.49 23.64 -14.00
C ASP A 138 3.01 23.44 -14.08
N ALA A 139 3.39 22.19 -14.33
CA ALA A 139 4.74 21.70 -14.34
C ALA A 139 5.77 22.65 -14.96
N ALA A 140 6.70 23.16 -14.15
CA ALA A 140 7.89 23.82 -14.68
C ALA A 140 8.71 22.81 -15.52
N PRO A 141 9.24 23.19 -16.67
CA PRO A 141 10.08 22.32 -17.50
C PRO A 141 11.26 21.77 -16.70
N GLY A 142 11.44 20.43 -16.70
CA GLY A 142 12.55 19.76 -16.04
C GLY A 142 12.24 19.10 -14.69
N LYS A 143 11.01 19.23 -14.13
CA LYS A 143 10.60 18.46 -12.95
C LYS A 143 9.97 17.13 -13.37
N PRO A 144 10.28 16.00 -12.66
CA PRO A 144 9.62 14.73 -12.94
C PRO A 144 8.09 14.88 -12.91
N TRP A 145 7.43 14.26 -13.85
CA TRP A 145 5.97 14.39 -14.07
C TRP A 145 5.13 14.06 -12.82
N PHE A 146 5.61 13.16 -11.94
CA PHE A 146 4.97 12.79 -10.69
C PHE A 146 5.15 13.80 -9.54
N GLN A 147 6.00 14.82 -9.67
CA GLN A 147 6.26 15.81 -8.62
C GLN A 147 5.12 16.81 -8.40
N SER A 148 4.12 16.83 -9.27
CA SER A 148 2.89 17.57 -9.01
C SER A 148 2.08 16.88 -7.92
N GLY A 149 1.65 17.59 -6.86
CA GLY A 149 0.85 17.06 -5.76
C GLY A 149 -0.41 16.31 -6.17
N LYS A 150 -0.93 16.58 -7.38
CA LYS A 150 -2.08 15.88 -7.96
C LYS A 150 -1.72 14.52 -8.57
N ARG A 151 -0.47 14.29 -8.95
CA ARG A 151 0.01 13.11 -9.69
C ARG A 151 0.86 12.15 -8.84
N GLY A 152 1.25 12.56 -7.63
CA GLY A 152 2.14 11.78 -6.78
C GLY A 152 1.66 10.37 -6.47
N LEU A 153 0.35 10.17 -6.33
CA LEU A 153 -0.22 8.84 -6.15
C LEU A 153 -0.10 7.94 -7.40
N LEU A 154 0.20 8.50 -8.57
CA LEU A 154 0.47 7.73 -9.79
C LEU A 154 1.87 7.10 -9.77
N ALA A 155 2.82 7.65 -8.99
CA ALA A 155 4.15 7.05 -8.84
C ALA A 155 4.06 5.62 -8.32
N PRO A 156 4.89 4.67 -8.80
CA PRO A 156 4.86 3.28 -8.32
C PRO A 156 5.01 3.17 -6.80
N PHE A 157 5.87 4.00 -6.21
CA PHE A 157 6.14 3.99 -4.78
C PHE A 157 5.85 5.37 -4.19
N ALA A 158 5.08 5.39 -3.11
CA ALA A 158 4.73 6.62 -2.41
C ALA A 158 4.58 6.38 -0.90
N VAL A 159 5.04 7.36 -0.12
CA VAL A 159 4.75 7.49 1.31
C VAL A 159 4.03 8.81 1.52
N GLY A 160 2.91 8.80 2.20
CA GLY A 160 2.11 10.00 2.42
C GLY A 160 1.17 9.86 3.60
N THR A 161 0.36 10.90 3.86
CA THR A 161 -0.69 10.81 4.86
C THR A 161 -1.91 10.07 4.32
N ILE A 162 -2.71 9.50 5.22
CA ILE A 162 -3.96 8.85 4.85
C ILE A 162 -4.90 9.83 4.14
N ASP A 163 -4.85 11.13 4.49
CA ASP A 163 -5.71 12.16 3.89
C ASP A 163 -5.57 12.22 2.38
N GLN A 164 -4.36 12.03 1.85
CA GLN A 164 -4.13 11.98 0.41
C GLN A 164 -4.86 10.81 -0.26
N ALA A 165 -4.93 9.66 0.41
CA ALA A 165 -5.71 8.53 -0.07
C ALA A 165 -7.22 8.75 0.13
N LEU A 166 -7.65 9.37 1.24
CA LEU A 166 -9.06 9.68 1.50
C LEU A 166 -9.65 10.62 0.43
N MET A 167 -8.84 11.48 -0.16
CA MET A 167 -9.28 12.33 -1.28
C MET A 167 -9.68 11.54 -2.54
N ALA A 168 -9.39 10.24 -2.61
CA ALA A 168 -9.87 9.39 -3.68
C ALA A 168 -11.37 9.05 -3.56
N VAL A 169 -11.91 9.04 -2.33
CA VAL A 169 -13.32 8.72 -2.04
C VAL A 169 -14.18 9.94 -1.77
N ILE A 170 -13.59 11.07 -1.42
CA ILE A 170 -14.28 12.34 -1.23
C ILE A 170 -14.52 12.98 -2.61
N ARG A 171 -15.70 13.59 -2.81
CA ARG A 171 -16.03 14.31 -4.06
C ARG A 171 -15.25 15.63 -4.16
N VAL A 172 -13.96 15.50 -4.43
CA VAL A 172 -13.06 16.64 -4.66
C VAL A 172 -12.49 16.60 -6.07
N ARG A 173 -11.98 17.73 -6.54
CA ARG A 173 -11.31 17.81 -7.85
C ARG A 173 -10.17 16.79 -7.91
N HIS A 174 -10.08 16.03 -9.01
CA HIS A 174 -9.08 14.98 -9.26
C HIS A 174 -9.18 13.70 -8.38
N SER A 175 -10.31 13.43 -7.72
CA SER A 175 -10.51 12.18 -6.97
C SER A 175 -10.32 10.93 -7.85
N ALA A 176 -10.79 10.95 -9.10
CA ALA A 176 -10.61 9.84 -10.03
C ALA A 176 -9.12 9.57 -10.36
N VAL A 177 -8.29 10.60 -10.50
CA VAL A 177 -6.84 10.45 -10.74
C VAL A 177 -6.16 9.81 -9.52
N ARG A 178 -6.58 10.19 -8.32
CA ARG A 178 -6.07 9.60 -7.06
C ARG A 178 -6.49 8.14 -6.92
N ALA A 179 -7.75 7.82 -7.20
CA ALA A 179 -8.25 6.44 -7.21
C ALA A 179 -7.48 5.57 -8.22
N PHE A 180 -7.30 6.08 -9.43
CA PHE A 180 -6.50 5.41 -10.47
C PHE A 180 -5.05 5.20 -10.01
N GLY A 181 -4.44 6.20 -9.37
CA GLY A 181 -3.08 6.11 -8.85
C GLY A 181 -2.90 5.06 -7.74
N LEU A 182 -3.95 4.69 -7.01
CA LEU A 182 -3.92 3.64 -6.00
C LEU A 182 -4.22 2.25 -6.58
N ALA A 183 -4.87 2.16 -7.74
CA ALA A 183 -5.33 0.91 -8.32
C ALA A 183 -4.20 -0.12 -8.49
N GLY A 184 -4.46 -1.36 -8.08
CA GLY A 184 -3.53 -2.48 -8.21
C GLY A 184 -2.25 -2.37 -7.36
N LYS A 185 -2.19 -1.46 -6.38
CA LYS A 185 -1.05 -1.32 -5.46
C LYS A 185 -1.24 -2.09 -4.16
N VAL A 186 -0.13 -2.30 -3.46
CA VAL A 186 -0.19 -2.58 -2.02
C VAL A 186 -0.37 -1.25 -1.29
N VAL A 187 -1.47 -1.11 -0.57
CA VAL A 187 -1.76 0.06 0.26
C VAL A 187 -1.61 -0.32 1.73
N ILE A 188 -0.58 0.19 2.37
CA ILE A 188 -0.30 -0.05 3.79
C ILE A 188 -0.85 1.13 4.57
N ILE A 189 -1.78 0.89 5.50
CA ILE A 189 -2.36 1.90 6.39
C ILE A 189 -1.85 1.62 7.81
N ASP A 190 -1.01 2.51 8.31
CA ASP A 190 -0.42 2.34 9.64
C ASP A 190 -1.19 3.12 10.70
N GLU A 191 -1.17 2.59 11.94
CA GLU A 191 -1.75 3.20 13.14
C GLU A 191 -3.22 3.64 13.00
N ILE A 192 -4.07 2.80 12.39
CA ILE A 192 -5.46 3.13 12.07
C ILE A 192 -6.32 3.44 13.31
N HIS A 193 -5.88 3.05 14.49
CA HIS A 193 -6.55 3.35 15.76
C HIS A 193 -6.51 4.83 16.17
N SER A 194 -5.65 5.63 15.55
CA SER A 194 -5.50 7.07 15.86
C SER A 194 -6.57 7.96 15.22
N TYR A 195 -7.44 7.40 14.35
CA TYR A 195 -8.46 8.19 13.66
C TYR A 195 -9.76 8.31 14.47
N ASP A 196 -10.35 9.52 14.47
CA ASP A 196 -11.65 9.78 15.06
C ASP A 196 -12.81 9.07 14.30
N THR A 197 -14.01 9.13 14.87
CA THR A 197 -15.18 8.44 14.30
C THR A 197 -15.54 8.93 12.91
N TYR A 198 -15.38 10.23 12.62
CA TYR A 198 -15.71 10.80 11.32
C TYR A 198 -14.73 10.36 10.24
N THR A 199 -13.44 10.54 10.49
CA THR A 199 -12.36 10.05 9.62
C THR A 199 -12.46 8.55 9.43
N GLY A 200 -12.81 7.82 10.49
CA GLY A 200 -13.05 6.39 10.44
C GLY A 200 -14.06 5.95 9.38
N THR A 201 -15.19 6.64 9.27
CA THR A 201 -16.22 6.33 8.25
C THR A 201 -15.70 6.55 6.82
N ILE A 202 -14.86 7.56 6.61
CA ILE A 202 -14.25 7.82 5.30
C ILE A 202 -13.21 6.74 4.98
N VAL A 203 -12.44 6.28 5.98
CA VAL A 203 -11.50 5.17 5.83
C VAL A 203 -12.21 3.87 5.44
N ASP A 204 -13.40 3.60 5.98
CA ASP A 204 -14.18 2.42 5.58
C ASP A 204 -14.56 2.47 4.08
N LYS A 205 -14.94 3.65 3.59
CA LYS A 205 -15.20 3.87 2.15
C LYS A 205 -13.93 3.73 1.32
N LEU A 206 -12.79 4.21 1.84
CA LEU A 206 -11.50 4.03 1.16
C LEU A 206 -11.14 2.55 1.02
N VAL A 207 -11.25 1.77 2.09
CA VAL A 207 -10.96 0.33 2.06
C VAL A 207 -11.87 -0.39 1.07
N THR A 208 -13.16 -0.02 1.02
CA THR A 208 -14.10 -0.55 0.03
C THR A 208 -13.64 -0.23 -1.41
N LEU A 209 -13.32 1.04 -1.70
CA LEU A 209 -12.80 1.46 -3.00
C LEU A 209 -11.52 0.71 -3.38
N LEU A 210 -10.58 0.57 -2.44
CA LEU A 210 -9.32 -0.12 -2.69
C LEU A 210 -9.52 -1.60 -3.03
N ARG A 211 -10.50 -2.26 -2.41
CA ARG A 211 -10.89 -3.64 -2.78
C ARG A 211 -11.43 -3.71 -4.21
N ASP A 212 -12.30 -2.77 -4.59
CA ASP A 212 -12.87 -2.69 -5.94
C ASP A 212 -11.79 -2.39 -7.00
N LEU A 213 -10.72 -1.69 -6.61
CA LEU A 213 -9.55 -1.38 -7.43
C LEU A 213 -8.47 -2.49 -7.41
N TYR A 214 -8.79 -3.68 -6.89
CA TYR A 214 -7.87 -4.83 -6.80
C TYR A 214 -6.56 -4.53 -6.06
N CYS A 215 -6.61 -3.69 -5.03
CA CYS A 215 -5.47 -3.42 -4.16
C CYS A 215 -5.28 -4.55 -3.14
N THR A 216 -4.03 -4.77 -2.72
CA THR A 216 -3.70 -5.49 -1.50
C THR A 216 -3.65 -4.48 -0.35
N VAL A 217 -4.68 -4.46 0.49
CA VAL A 217 -4.78 -3.50 1.60
C VAL A 217 -4.24 -4.15 2.87
N ILE A 218 -3.20 -3.56 3.44
CA ILE A 218 -2.59 -4.01 4.69
C ILE A 218 -2.86 -2.96 5.77
N ILE A 219 -3.54 -3.35 6.83
CA ILE A 219 -3.90 -2.47 7.95
C ILE A 219 -3.08 -2.88 9.16
N LEU A 220 -2.31 -1.95 9.71
CA LEU A 220 -1.49 -2.14 10.90
C LEU A 220 -2.10 -1.37 12.07
N SER A 221 -2.26 -2.04 13.20
CA SER A 221 -2.81 -1.43 14.41
C SER A 221 -2.20 -2.05 15.67
N ALA A 222 -2.22 -1.30 16.77
CA ALA A 222 -2.01 -1.91 18.07
C ALA A 222 -3.27 -2.69 18.49
N THR A 223 -4.44 -2.08 18.35
CA THR A 223 -5.73 -2.69 18.70
C THR A 223 -6.84 -2.18 17.79
N LEU A 224 -7.83 -3.02 17.49
CA LEU A 224 -9.06 -2.65 16.79
C LEU A 224 -10.28 -3.15 17.54
N THR A 225 -11.34 -2.37 17.55
CA THR A 225 -12.64 -2.85 17.99
C THR A 225 -13.20 -3.87 17.01
N GLN A 226 -14.04 -4.76 17.49
CA GLN A 226 -14.68 -5.78 16.65
C GLN A 226 -15.51 -5.13 15.51
N SER A 227 -16.22 -4.04 15.81
CA SER A 227 -17.00 -3.31 14.81
C SER A 227 -16.13 -2.74 13.68
N ARG A 228 -14.98 -2.17 14.01
CA ARG A 228 -14.02 -1.65 13.02
C ARG A 228 -13.44 -2.76 12.15
N ARG A 229 -13.08 -3.88 12.78
CA ARG A 229 -12.57 -5.05 12.05
C ARG A 229 -13.62 -5.58 11.09
N ALA A 230 -14.89 -5.70 11.53
CA ALA A 230 -16.00 -6.12 10.67
C ALA A 230 -16.25 -5.15 9.50
N ALA A 231 -16.16 -3.84 9.74
CA ALA A 231 -16.32 -2.84 8.70
C ALA A 231 -15.26 -2.97 7.59
N PHE A 232 -13.98 -3.14 7.96
CA PHE A 232 -12.89 -3.29 6.97
C PHE A 232 -12.99 -4.59 6.17
N LEU A 233 -13.45 -5.67 6.79
CA LEU A 233 -13.54 -6.96 6.13
C LEU A 233 -14.85 -7.14 5.35
N GLY A 234 -15.83 -6.25 5.54
CA GLY A 234 -17.14 -6.34 4.90
C GLY A 234 -17.95 -7.57 5.33
N ALA A 235 -17.61 -8.19 6.45
CA ALA A 235 -18.26 -9.38 6.95
C ALA A 235 -18.24 -9.42 8.49
N HIS A 236 -19.32 -9.95 9.08
CA HIS A 236 -19.36 -10.18 10.53
C HIS A 236 -18.32 -11.22 10.92
N GLN A 237 -17.40 -10.86 11.80
CA GLN A 237 -16.36 -11.77 12.30
C GLN A 237 -16.74 -12.26 13.70
N PRO A 238 -16.43 -13.53 14.04
CA PRO A 238 -16.61 -14.01 15.41
C PRO A 238 -15.77 -13.18 16.38
N VAL A 239 -16.27 -13.02 17.61
CA VAL A 239 -15.51 -12.37 18.69
C VAL A 239 -14.23 -13.16 18.91
N ARG A 240 -13.10 -12.48 18.88
CA ARG A 240 -11.79 -13.04 19.15
C ARG A 240 -11.09 -12.21 20.21
N THR A 241 -10.52 -12.92 21.18
CA THR A 241 -9.72 -12.36 22.28
C THR A 241 -8.23 -12.64 22.10
N ASP A 242 -7.87 -13.43 21.09
CA ASP A 242 -6.48 -13.78 20.81
C ASP A 242 -5.68 -12.53 20.41
N TYR A 243 -4.44 -12.45 20.87
CA TYR A 243 -3.53 -11.34 20.59
C TYR A 243 -2.07 -11.81 20.63
N PRO A 244 -1.23 -11.56 19.63
CA PRO A 244 -1.49 -10.83 18.36
C PRO A 244 -2.55 -11.50 17.46
N LEU A 245 -3.25 -10.69 16.66
CA LEU A 245 -4.33 -11.17 15.80
C LEU A 245 -4.09 -10.83 14.34
N ILE A 246 -4.21 -11.82 13.47
CA ILE A 246 -4.21 -11.67 12.03
C ILE A 246 -5.60 -11.97 11.50
N THR A 247 -6.15 -11.04 10.70
CA THR A 247 -7.46 -11.23 10.06
C THR A 247 -7.35 -10.87 8.58
N ALA A 248 -7.95 -11.68 7.70
CA ALA A 248 -7.86 -11.47 6.26
C ALA A 248 -9.15 -11.81 5.54
N VAL A 249 -9.42 -11.07 4.45
CA VAL A 249 -10.44 -11.39 3.45
C VAL A 249 -9.80 -11.21 2.08
N ASP A 250 -9.75 -12.29 1.30
CA ASP A 250 -9.26 -12.29 -0.07
C ASP A 250 -10.39 -11.87 -1.03
N SER A 251 -10.09 -10.97 -1.97
CA SER A 251 -11.04 -10.51 -2.99
C SER A 251 -11.47 -11.62 -3.96
N GLN A 252 -10.73 -12.73 -4.04
CA GLN A 252 -11.15 -13.87 -4.86
C GLN A 252 -12.36 -14.65 -4.27
N SER A 253 -12.65 -14.47 -2.98
CA SER A 253 -13.79 -15.13 -2.32
C SER A 253 -15.15 -14.50 -2.67
N ASP A 254 -15.19 -13.32 -3.25
CA ASP A 254 -16.42 -12.57 -3.57
C ASP A 254 -16.86 -12.67 -5.05
N ARG A 255 -16.14 -13.40 -5.90
CA ARG A 255 -16.64 -13.67 -7.27
C ARG A 255 -17.85 -14.58 -7.21
N PRO A 256 -18.98 -14.28 -7.92
CA PRO A 256 -20.08 -15.20 -8.09
C PRO A 256 -19.64 -16.35 -9.01
N GLY A 257 -18.98 -17.33 -8.45
CA GLY A 257 -18.67 -18.62 -9.06
C GLY A 257 -19.27 -19.72 -8.21
N PRO A 258 -19.35 -21.00 -8.66
CA PRO A 258 -20.03 -22.05 -7.92
C PRO A 258 -19.45 -22.11 -6.49
N ARG A 259 -20.35 -22.00 -5.51
CA ARG A 259 -20.08 -21.87 -4.08
C ARG A 259 -19.04 -22.89 -3.61
N ARG A 260 -17.76 -22.55 -3.62
CA ARG A 260 -16.74 -23.25 -2.83
C ARG A 260 -16.86 -22.77 -1.38
N LYS A 261 -17.05 -23.71 -0.46
CA LYS A 261 -17.14 -23.46 0.97
C LYS A 261 -15.96 -22.58 1.41
N ARG A 262 -16.28 -21.40 1.99
CA ARG A 262 -15.33 -20.49 2.62
C ARG A 262 -14.47 -21.27 3.61
N LYS A 263 -13.22 -21.51 3.30
CA LYS A 263 -12.21 -21.92 4.28
C LYS A 263 -11.63 -20.66 4.89
N SER A 264 -12.23 -20.17 5.98
CA SER A 264 -11.53 -19.31 6.92
C SER A 264 -10.38 -20.11 7.51
N ARG A 265 -9.15 -19.90 7.03
CA ARG A 265 -7.97 -20.53 7.63
C ARG A 265 -7.75 -19.88 9.00
N LYS A 266 -7.92 -20.67 10.02
CA LYS A 266 -7.64 -20.35 11.42
C LYS A 266 -6.14 -20.51 11.64
N TRP A 267 -5.48 -19.46 12.10
CA TRP A 267 -4.20 -19.57 12.77
C TRP A 267 -4.36 -19.01 14.17
N VAL A 268 -4.24 -19.87 15.16
CA VAL A 268 -4.14 -19.53 16.57
C VAL A 268 -2.72 -19.87 16.93
N LEU A 269 -1.91 -18.85 17.29
CA LEU A 269 -0.65 -19.11 17.97
C LEU A 269 -1.00 -19.51 19.41
N SER A 270 -0.90 -20.80 19.74
CA SER A 270 -0.92 -21.23 21.13
C SER A 270 0.39 -20.72 21.75
N SER A 271 0.27 -19.82 22.73
CA SER A 271 1.35 -19.53 23.66
C SER A 271 1.68 -20.81 24.40
N THR A 272 2.74 -21.48 24.05
CA THR A 272 3.44 -22.39 24.93
C THR A 272 4.30 -21.56 25.85
N GLU A 273 4.14 -21.81 27.15
CA GLU A 273 4.86 -21.26 28.31
C GLU A 273 6.40 -21.27 28.17
#